data_1399ba7e8a9eeabb912de07a8d206f93
#
_entry.id   1399ba7e8a9eeabb912de07a8d206f93
#
_cell.length_a   1.000
_cell.length_b   1.000
_cell.length_c   1.000
_cell.angle_alpha   90.00
_cell.angle_beta   90.00
_cell.angle_gamma   90.00
#
_symmetry.space_group_name_H-M   'P 1'
#
loop_
_entity.id
_entity.type
_entity.pdbx_description
1 polymer ?
#
loop_
_entity_poly.entity_id
_entity_poly.type
_entity_poly.pdbx_seq_one_letter_code
_entity_poly.pdbx_strand_id
1 'polypeptide(L)'
;MRRAITVLVGVAIGLLVGNSLIRAAPALDARWQTAGTAHETSLVDRLTRSERAPLLFVPESVTSQPSALATLVVVLPGLGNDGRDLAQEFASAAEQHRWLLLAPSPDYDPIADESLTLADLRVDESLVALADQVMAQPRFHIAPAIDVVGFSRGAQSAHRFALRHPERVAALATLSAGTYTMPTSSEPYPLGMGDYPLWNHQRPFDLPSLRHVRVFVGVGDADANPADVARAWDAVGGTTRLERGTRFAQALQQLGVPSRFESYPGVGHTFVPAMRADTVAWFLATP
;
A
#
# COMPACT_ATOMS: atom_id res chain seq x y z
N MET A 1 67.84 13.30 22.78
CA MET A 1 67.77 12.59 21.50
C MET A 1 66.74 11.47 21.59
N ARG A 2 65.49 11.69 21.18
CA ARG A 2 64.48 10.65 21.07
C ARG A 2 64.07 10.56 19.59
N ARG A 3 64.35 9.41 18.98
CA ARG A 3 63.99 9.10 17.59
C ARG A 3 62.50 8.70 17.56
N ALA A 4 61.72 9.44 16.77
CA ALA A 4 60.33 9.06 16.44
C ALA A 4 60.39 8.01 15.33
N ILE A 5 59.72 6.89 15.54
CA ILE A 5 59.45 5.86 14.54
C ILE A 5 58.09 6.13 13.95
N THR A 6 58.06 6.52 12.69
CA THR A 6 56.84 6.68 11.93
C THR A 6 56.47 5.32 11.33
N VAL A 7 55.36 4.75 11.77
CA VAL A 7 54.79 3.53 11.18
C VAL A 7 53.81 3.96 10.08
N LEU A 8 54.16 3.69 8.84
CA LEU A 8 53.27 3.79 7.68
C LEU A 8 52.38 2.54 7.65
N VAL A 9 51.06 2.72 7.92
CA VAL A 9 50.07 1.71 7.67
C VAL A 9 49.53 1.93 6.25
N GLY A 10 49.97 1.09 5.34
CA GLY A 10 49.44 1.03 3.99
C GLY A 10 48.10 0.34 3.99
N VAL A 11 47.05 1.08 3.70
CA VAL A 11 45.70 0.51 3.42
C VAL A 11 45.66 0.15 1.94
N ALA A 12 45.72 -1.15 1.66
CA ALA A 12 45.46 -1.67 0.32
C ALA A 12 43.93 -1.66 0.10
N ILE A 13 43.46 -0.70 -0.71
CA ILE A 13 42.07 -0.70 -1.22
C ILE A 13 42.02 -1.70 -2.37
N GLY A 14 41.55 -2.90 -2.07
CA GLY A 14 41.19 -3.89 -3.08
C GLY A 14 39.94 -3.43 -3.84
N LEU A 15 40.10 -2.97 -5.07
CA LEU A 15 39.02 -2.78 -6.02
C LEU A 15 38.46 -4.16 -6.40
N LEU A 16 37.38 -4.59 -5.70
CA LEU A 16 36.51 -5.63 -6.19
C LEU A 16 35.63 -5.02 -7.31
N VAL A 17 36.08 -5.19 -8.55
CA VAL A 17 35.24 -4.99 -9.73
C VAL A 17 34.21 -6.15 -9.71
N GLY A 18 33.11 -5.93 -9.04
CA GLY A 18 31.95 -6.80 -9.14
C GLY A 18 31.38 -6.65 -10.56
N ASN A 19 31.50 -7.69 -11.38
CA ASN A 19 30.69 -7.85 -12.58
C ASN A 19 29.21 -7.88 -12.17
N SER A 20 28.59 -6.70 -12.05
CA SER A 20 27.16 -6.57 -12.08
C SER A 20 26.72 -6.98 -13.48
N LEU A 21 26.34 -8.25 -13.63
CA LEU A 21 25.49 -8.68 -14.73
C LEU A 21 24.25 -7.80 -14.64
N ILE A 22 24.17 -6.77 -15.48
CA ILE A 22 22.95 -6.06 -15.78
C ILE A 22 22.04 -7.14 -16.36
N ARG A 23 21.23 -7.77 -15.52
CA ARG A 23 20.12 -8.58 -15.99
C ARG A 23 19.23 -7.60 -16.73
N ALA A 24 19.16 -7.72 -18.05
CA ALA A 24 18.15 -7.03 -18.84
C ALA A 24 16.81 -7.31 -18.14
N ALA A 25 16.11 -6.24 -17.74
CA ALA A 25 14.78 -6.40 -17.17
C ALA A 25 13.97 -7.24 -18.15
N PRO A 26 13.29 -8.32 -17.71
CA PRO A 26 12.49 -9.12 -18.60
C PRO A 26 11.51 -8.18 -19.31
N ALA A 27 11.36 -8.34 -20.64
CA ALA A 27 10.42 -7.55 -21.42
C ALA A 27 9.07 -7.58 -20.68
N LEU A 28 8.48 -6.40 -20.48
CA LEU A 28 7.16 -6.30 -19.84
C LEU A 28 6.20 -7.18 -20.64
N ASP A 29 5.55 -8.12 -19.96
CA ASP A 29 4.41 -8.83 -20.54
C ASP A 29 3.46 -7.79 -21.13
N ALA A 30 2.93 -8.05 -22.34
CA ALA A 30 2.07 -7.11 -23.07
C ALA A 30 0.84 -6.63 -22.28
N ARG A 31 0.49 -7.35 -21.21
CA ARG A 31 -0.58 -6.98 -20.28
C ARG A 31 -0.20 -5.83 -19.33
N TRP A 32 1.09 -5.52 -19.16
CA TRP A 32 1.57 -4.40 -18.37
C TRP A 32 1.80 -3.17 -19.24
N GLN A 33 1.27 -2.05 -18.81
CA GLN A 33 1.45 -0.76 -19.46
C GLN A 33 1.65 0.35 -18.42
N THR A 34 2.21 1.48 -18.84
CA THR A 34 2.29 2.66 -17.98
C THR A 34 0.88 3.18 -17.69
N ALA A 35 0.57 3.43 -16.44
CA ALA A 35 -0.78 3.85 -15.99
C ALA A 35 -1.12 5.30 -16.37
N GLY A 36 -0.13 6.14 -16.69
CA GLY A 36 -0.31 7.55 -17.05
C GLY A 36 0.67 8.00 -18.12
N THR A 37 0.36 9.12 -18.80
CA THR A 37 1.26 9.75 -19.78
C THR A 37 2.18 10.74 -19.08
N ALA A 38 3.42 10.82 -19.53
CA ALA A 38 4.50 11.66 -18.98
C ALA A 38 4.24 13.19 -19.05
N HIS A 39 3.07 13.66 -19.45
CA HIS A 39 2.78 15.08 -19.66
C HIS A 39 2.06 15.81 -18.51
N GLU A 40 1.64 15.11 -17.45
CA GLU A 40 1.14 15.75 -16.23
C GLU A 40 2.16 15.65 -15.08
N THR A 41 3.37 15.97 -15.42
CA THR A 41 4.63 15.78 -14.69
C THR A 41 4.74 16.54 -13.36
N SER A 42 3.88 17.48 -13.05
CA SER A 42 4.14 18.36 -11.90
C SER A 42 3.66 17.81 -10.56
N LEU A 43 2.61 17.00 -10.53
CA LEU A 43 2.10 16.38 -9.31
C LEU A 43 2.60 14.95 -9.14
N VAL A 44 2.49 14.15 -10.19
CA VAL A 44 2.92 12.74 -10.18
C VAL A 44 4.43 12.62 -9.96
N ASP A 45 5.27 13.48 -10.56
CA ASP A 45 6.73 13.48 -10.35
C ASP A 45 7.16 13.95 -8.95
N ARG A 46 6.35 14.77 -8.28
CA ARG A 46 6.63 15.15 -6.89
C ARG A 46 6.25 14.08 -5.90
N LEU A 47 5.39 13.16 -6.32
CA LEU A 47 4.72 12.18 -5.47
C LEU A 47 5.31 10.79 -5.63
N THR A 48 5.90 10.52 -6.77
CA THR A 48 6.71 9.33 -7.02
C THR A 48 8.13 9.80 -7.34
N ARG A 49 8.95 10.14 -6.36
CA ARG A 49 10.41 10.23 -6.54
C ARG A 49 11.01 8.87 -6.92
N SER A 50 10.15 7.87 -7.06
CA SER A 50 10.47 6.60 -7.65
C SER A 50 10.80 6.82 -9.13
N GLU A 51 11.96 6.43 -9.57
CA GLU A 51 12.34 6.33 -11.00
C GLU A 51 11.41 5.37 -11.77
N ARG A 52 10.44 4.77 -11.09
CA ARG A 52 9.54 3.74 -11.58
C ARG A 52 8.17 4.32 -11.86
N ALA A 53 7.80 4.34 -13.13
CA ALA A 53 6.45 4.73 -13.54
C ALA A 53 5.40 3.79 -12.92
N PRO A 54 4.23 4.32 -12.50
CA PRO A 54 3.12 3.48 -12.07
C PRO A 54 2.67 2.58 -13.23
N LEU A 55 2.42 1.31 -12.94
CA LEU A 55 2.04 0.31 -13.92
C LEU A 55 0.57 -0.07 -13.79
N LEU A 56 -0.05 -0.39 -14.92
CA LEU A 56 -1.39 -0.95 -15.02
C LEU A 56 -1.30 -2.32 -15.68
N PHE A 57 -1.75 -3.35 -14.97
CA PHE A 57 -1.99 -4.66 -15.55
C PHE A 57 -3.39 -4.71 -16.15
N VAL A 58 -3.48 -5.03 -17.43
CA VAL A 58 -4.74 -5.15 -18.16
C VAL A 58 -4.91 -6.60 -18.60
N PRO A 59 -5.79 -7.38 -17.95
CA PRO A 59 -6.00 -8.76 -18.30
C PRO A 59 -6.68 -8.92 -19.65
N GLU A 60 -6.46 -10.07 -20.30
CA GLU A 60 -7.10 -10.39 -21.57
C GLU A 60 -8.62 -10.46 -21.44
N SER A 61 -9.13 -10.93 -20.30
CA SER A 61 -10.56 -10.95 -19.99
C SER A 61 -11.22 -9.57 -20.05
N VAL A 62 -10.48 -8.49 -19.79
CA VAL A 62 -10.97 -7.11 -19.95
C VAL A 62 -10.87 -6.64 -21.40
N THR A 63 -9.74 -6.88 -22.08
CA THR A 63 -9.53 -6.41 -23.46
C THR A 63 -10.41 -7.13 -24.46
N SER A 64 -10.72 -8.42 -24.25
CA SER A 64 -11.61 -9.20 -25.13
C SER A 64 -13.09 -8.83 -24.98
N GLN A 65 -13.49 -8.24 -23.86
CA GLN A 65 -14.88 -7.84 -23.59
C GLN A 65 -14.93 -6.44 -22.94
N PRO A 66 -14.58 -5.38 -23.68
CA PRO A 66 -14.38 -4.04 -23.10
C PRO A 66 -15.67 -3.40 -22.53
N SER A 67 -16.83 -3.82 -23.01
CA SER A 67 -18.14 -3.35 -22.51
C SER A 67 -18.59 -4.02 -21.21
N ALA A 68 -18.00 -5.16 -20.84
CA ALA A 68 -18.34 -5.82 -19.59
C ALA A 68 -17.63 -5.14 -18.41
N LEU A 69 -18.33 -5.06 -17.27
CA LEU A 69 -17.82 -4.36 -16.07
C LEU A 69 -16.51 -4.99 -15.58
N ALA A 70 -15.54 -4.13 -15.29
CA ALA A 70 -14.27 -4.48 -14.66
C ALA A 70 -14.15 -3.77 -13.31
N THR A 71 -13.31 -4.27 -12.41
CA THR A 71 -12.98 -3.61 -11.14
C THR A 71 -11.55 -3.08 -11.21
N LEU A 72 -11.33 -1.87 -10.74
CA LEU A 72 -9.99 -1.35 -10.52
C LEU A 72 -9.50 -1.77 -9.13
N VAL A 73 -8.41 -2.50 -9.07
CA VAL A 73 -7.73 -2.90 -7.82
C VAL A 73 -6.41 -2.15 -7.71
N VAL A 74 -6.26 -1.34 -6.68
CA VAL A 74 -5.01 -0.65 -6.37
C VAL A 74 -4.16 -1.54 -5.47
N VAL A 75 -2.90 -1.77 -5.86
CA VAL A 75 -1.98 -2.67 -5.15
C VAL A 75 -0.77 -1.88 -4.65
N LEU A 76 -0.64 -1.74 -3.32
CA LEU A 76 0.39 -0.94 -2.67
C LEU A 76 1.47 -1.83 -2.04
N PRO A 77 2.72 -1.76 -2.53
CA PRO A 77 3.82 -2.60 -2.04
C PRO A 77 4.33 -2.14 -0.68
N GLY A 78 5.12 -3.00 -0.03
CA GLY A 78 5.91 -2.65 1.15
C GLY A 78 7.04 -1.67 0.83
N LEU A 79 7.69 -1.16 1.88
CA LEU A 79 8.83 -0.25 1.77
C LEU A 79 9.94 -0.84 0.90
N GLY A 80 10.42 -0.06 -0.09
CA GLY A 80 11.50 -0.45 -0.99
C GLY A 80 11.14 -1.50 -2.05
N ASN A 81 9.89 -1.99 -2.07
CA ASN A 81 9.42 -2.97 -3.03
C ASN A 81 8.77 -2.32 -4.25
N ASP A 82 8.72 -3.08 -5.35
CA ASP A 82 8.04 -2.67 -6.57
C ASP A 82 6.55 -3.01 -6.49
N GLY A 83 5.68 -2.09 -6.89
CA GLY A 83 4.24 -2.33 -6.97
C GLY A 83 3.90 -3.49 -7.89
N ARG A 84 4.66 -3.67 -8.97
CA ARG A 84 4.51 -4.79 -9.89
C ARG A 84 4.67 -6.14 -9.22
N ASP A 85 5.67 -6.29 -8.32
CA ASP A 85 5.97 -7.57 -7.70
C ASP A 85 4.78 -8.05 -6.85
N LEU A 86 4.19 -7.16 -6.05
CA LEU A 86 2.99 -7.50 -5.28
C LEU A 86 1.77 -7.69 -6.19
N ALA A 87 1.60 -6.86 -7.22
CA ALA A 87 0.47 -6.99 -8.13
C ALA A 87 0.53 -8.27 -8.96
N GLN A 88 1.73 -8.77 -9.28
CA GLN A 88 1.90 -10.04 -9.99
C GLN A 88 1.31 -11.22 -9.22
N GLU A 89 1.29 -11.15 -7.88
CA GLU A 89 0.63 -12.15 -7.04
C GLU A 89 -0.89 -12.24 -7.30
N PHE A 90 -1.50 -11.16 -7.75
CA PHE A 90 -2.94 -11.08 -8.06
C PHE A 90 -3.26 -11.26 -9.55
N ALA A 91 -2.26 -11.43 -10.44
CA ALA A 91 -2.47 -11.47 -11.89
C ALA A 91 -3.44 -12.58 -12.34
N SER A 92 -3.38 -13.76 -11.73
CA SER A 92 -4.30 -14.87 -12.03
C SER A 92 -5.75 -14.55 -11.63
N ALA A 93 -5.94 -13.96 -10.45
CA ALA A 93 -7.26 -13.50 -10.00
C ALA A 93 -7.78 -12.35 -10.88
N ALA A 94 -6.88 -11.43 -11.28
CA ALA A 94 -7.21 -10.34 -12.17
C ALA A 94 -7.76 -10.85 -13.51
N GLU A 95 -7.13 -11.88 -14.08
CA GLU A 95 -7.60 -12.53 -15.31
C GLU A 95 -8.97 -13.19 -15.12
N GLN A 96 -9.17 -13.89 -14.00
CA GLN A 96 -10.41 -14.62 -13.72
C GLN A 96 -11.59 -13.70 -13.43
N HIS A 97 -11.34 -12.58 -12.74
CA HIS A 97 -12.38 -11.71 -12.19
C HIS A 97 -12.43 -10.32 -12.85
N ARG A 98 -11.72 -10.13 -13.98
CA ARG A 98 -11.72 -8.88 -14.73
C ARG A 98 -11.25 -7.69 -13.91
N TRP A 99 -10.14 -7.86 -13.19
CA TRP A 99 -9.54 -6.79 -12.41
C TRP A 99 -8.43 -6.07 -13.19
N LEU A 100 -8.52 -4.78 -13.30
CA LEU A 100 -7.40 -3.93 -13.68
C LEU A 100 -6.54 -3.72 -12.43
N LEU A 101 -5.23 -4.09 -12.47
CA LEU A 101 -4.36 -3.87 -11.30
C LEU A 101 -3.54 -2.60 -11.50
N LEU A 102 -3.82 -1.57 -10.72
CA LEU A 102 -2.99 -0.37 -10.66
C LEU A 102 -1.89 -0.58 -9.62
N ALA A 103 -0.66 -0.63 -10.08
CA ALA A 103 0.53 -0.96 -9.31
C ALA A 103 1.51 0.23 -9.26
N PRO A 104 1.26 1.25 -8.42
CA PRO A 104 2.23 2.29 -8.18
C PRO A 104 3.40 1.75 -7.34
N SER A 105 4.56 2.37 -7.47
CA SER A 105 5.75 2.11 -6.63
C SER A 105 6.10 3.39 -5.87
N PRO A 106 5.34 3.78 -4.83
CA PRO A 106 5.59 5.01 -4.10
C PRO A 106 6.96 4.98 -3.44
N ASP A 107 7.67 6.10 -3.49
CA ASP A 107 8.83 6.32 -2.65
C ASP A 107 8.36 6.71 -1.25
N TYR A 108 8.23 5.69 -0.40
CA TYR A 108 7.90 5.90 1.00
C TYR A 108 9.12 6.43 1.73
N ASP A 109 9.10 7.68 2.15
CA ASP A 109 10.17 8.25 2.96
C ASP A 109 10.38 7.40 4.24
N PRO A 110 11.57 6.80 4.45
CA PRO A 110 11.84 5.99 5.63
C PRO A 110 12.06 6.81 6.89
N ILE A 111 12.13 8.15 6.80
CA ILE A 111 12.62 9.02 7.88
C ILE A 111 11.48 9.69 8.63
N ALA A 112 11.47 9.51 9.97
CA ALA A 112 10.77 10.23 11.04
C ALA A 112 9.23 10.31 10.96
N ASP A 113 8.59 10.31 12.15
CA ASP A 113 7.13 10.20 12.33
C ASP A 113 6.31 11.32 11.64
N GLU A 114 6.84 12.54 11.56
CA GLU A 114 6.18 13.65 10.85
C GLU A 114 6.23 13.48 9.33
N SER A 115 7.32 12.95 8.80
CA SER A 115 7.47 12.71 7.36
C SER A 115 6.56 11.57 6.87
N LEU A 116 6.24 10.59 7.71
CA LEU A 116 5.29 9.51 7.39
C LEU A 116 3.91 10.07 7.08
N THR A 117 3.42 11.02 7.89
CA THR A 117 2.12 11.65 7.66
C THR A 117 2.08 12.40 6.33
N LEU A 118 3.08 13.24 6.06
CA LEU A 118 3.15 13.99 4.81
C LEU A 118 3.36 13.09 3.59
N ALA A 119 4.16 12.03 3.74
CA ALA A 119 4.36 11.04 2.69
C ALA A 119 3.05 10.29 2.38
N ASP A 120 2.28 9.91 3.40
CA ASP A 120 0.98 9.28 3.20
C ASP A 120 -0.04 10.21 2.53
N LEU A 121 -0.07 11.50 2.88
CA LEU A 121 -0.94 12.47 2.23
C LEU A 121 -0.59 12.66 0.75
N ARG A 122 0.69 12.68 0.41
CA ARG A 122 1.15 12.77 -0.99
C ARG A 122 0.81 11.53 -1.78
N VAL A 123 1.05 10.34 -1.21
CA VAL A 123 0.67 9.05 -1.83
C VAL A 123 -0.83 9.03 -2.09
N ASP A 124 -1.63 9.48 -1.14
CA ASP A 124 -3.08 9.56 -1.22
C ASP A 124 -3.56 10.41 -2.40
N GLU A 125 -3.06 11.64 -2.53
CA GLU A 125 -3.40 12.53 -3.65
C GLU A 125 -3.00 11.94 -5.01
N SER A 126 -1.83 11.27 -5.06
CA SER A 126 -1.40 10.56 -6.27
C SER A 126 -2.30 9.41 -6.64
N LEU A 127 -2.73 8.62 -5.64
CA LEU A 127 -3.61 7.48 -5.86
C LEU A 127 -4.96 7.93 -6.41
N VAL A 128 -5.52 9.04 -5.89
CA VAL A 128 -6.74 9.64 -6.45
C VAL A 128 -6.54 9.99 -7.92
N ALA A 129 -5.47 10.73 -8.24
CA ALA A 129 -5.20 11.16 -9.61
C ALA A 129 -4.98 9.99 -10.57
N LEU A 130 -4.21 8.97 -10.16
CA LEU A 130 -3.94 7.79 -10.98
C LEU A 130 -5.21 6.94 -11.19
N ALA A 131 -6.00 6.74 -10.14
CA ALA A 131 -7.26 6.01 -10.27
C ALA A 131 -8.22 6.73 -11.22
N ASP A 132 -8.35 8.06 -11.09
CA ASP A 132 -9.20 8.87 -11.98
C ASP A 132 -8.72 8.80 -13.43
N GLN A 133 -7.42 8.84 -13.69
CA GLN A 133 -6.86 8.68 -15.04
C GLN A 133 -7.18 7.30 -15.65
N VAL A 134 -7.10 6.23 -14.86
CA VAL A 134 -7.45 4.87 -15.33
C VAL A 134 -8.95 4.76 -15.56
N MET A 135 -9.77 5.23 -14.63
CA MET A 135 -11.22 5.16 -14.70
C MET A 135 -11.81 6.00 -15.83
N ALA A 136 -11.16 7.11 -16.19
CA ALA A 136 -11.57 7.97 -17.31
C ALA A 136 -11.24 7.39 -18.70
N GLN A 137 -10.53 6.27 -18.80
CA GLN A 137 -10.19 5.68 -20.10
C GLN A 137 -11.42 5.08 -20.78
N PRO A 138 -11.86 5.57 -21.95
CA PRO A 138 -13.13 5.16 -22.58
C PRO A 138 -13.14 3.72 -23.08
N ARG A 139 -11.96 3.09 -23.13
CA ARG A 139 -11.80 1.68 -23.52
C ARG A 139 -12.16 0.70 -22.41
N PHE A 140 -12.41 1.16 -21.21
CA PHE A 140 -12.76 0.31 -20.07
C PHE A 140 -14.12 0.73 -19.52
N HIS A 141 -14.91 -0.27 -19.13
CA HIS A 141 -16.12 -0.06 -18.34
C HIS A 141 -15.81 -0.50 -16.89
N ILE A 142 -15.46 0.46 -16.04
CA ILE A 142 -14.96 0.23 -14.68
C ILE A 142 -16.05 0.55 -13.66
N ALA A 143 -16.15 -0.27 -12.61
CA ALA A 143 -17.00 -0.02 -11.46
C ALA A 143 -16.67 1.34 -10.79
N PRO A 144 -17.64 2.07 -10.25
CA PRO A 144 -17.42 3.43 -9.71
C PRO A 144 -16.57 3.45 -8.43
N ALA A 145 -16.51 2.34 -7.68
CA ALA A 145 -15.67 2.17 -6.52
C ALA A 145 -14.55 1.17 -6.79
N ILE A 146 -13.41 1.36 -6.13
CA ILE A 146 -12.19 0.58 -6.30
C ILE A 146 -11.98 -0.37 -5.13
N ASP A 147 -11.24 -1.45 -5.36
CA ASP A 147 -10.68 -2.26 -4.28
C ASP A 147 -9.22 -1.85 -4.05
N VAL A 148 -8.78 -1.91 -2.79
CA VAL A 148 -7.42 -1.51 -2.41
C VAL A 148 -6.78 -2.61 -1.58
N VAL A 149 -5.59 -3.05 -1.96
CA VAL A 149 -4.78 -3.95 -1.15
C VAL A 149 -3.41 -3.35 -0.89
N GLY A 150 -2.91 -3.51 0.33
CA GLY A 150 -1.55 -3.11 0.66
C GLY A 150 -0.87 -4.11 1.60
N PHE A 151 0.45 -4.21 1.48
CA PHE A 151 1.30 -4.99 2.38
C PHE A 151 2.29 -4.08 3.10
N SER A 152 2.49 -4.31 4.41
CA SER A 152 3.49 -3.59 5.22
C SER A 152 3.29 -2.06 5.15
N ARG A 153 4.27 -1.30 4.63
CA ARG A 153 4.15 0.15 4.44
C ARG A 153 3.01 0.52 3.49
N GLY A 154 2.79 -0.28 2.44
CA GLY A 154 1.65 -0.12 1.54
C GLY A 154 0.30 -0.34 2.23
N ALA A 155 0.23 -1.24 3.21
CA ALA A 155 -0.97 -1.43 4.02
C ALA A 155 -1.27 -0.21 4.91
N GLN A 156 -0.23 0.50 5.37
CA GLN A 156 -0.40 1.76 6.11
C GLN A 156 -1.02 2.84 5.21
N SER A 157 -0.57 2.98 3.98
CA SER A 157 -1.15 3.93 3.03
C SER A 157 -2.55 3.49 2.57
N ALA A 158 -2.76 2.19 2.33
CA ALA A 158 -4.05 1.66 1.89
C ALA A 158 -5.18 1.96 2.87
N HIS A 159 -4.99 1.70 4.18
CA HIS A 159 -6.05 1.96 5.16
C HIS A 159 -6.30 3.46 5.36
N ARG A 160 -5.25 4.31 5.33
CA ARG A 160 -5.41 5.76 5.43
C ARG A 160 -6.12 6.32 4.21
N PHE A 161 -5.80 5.80 3.02
CA PHE A 161 -6.56 6.13 1.81
C PHE A 161 -8.05 5.80 1.96
N ALA A 162 -8.39 4.60 2.43
CA ALA A 162 -9.78 4.21 2.65
C ALA A 162 -10.48 5.04 3.75
N LEU A 163 -9.78 5.48 4.79
CA LEU A 163 -10.32 6.39 5.80
C LEU A 163 -10.56 7.80 5.27
N ARG A 164 -9.76 8.25 4.30
CA ARG A 164 -9.85 9.60 3.71
C ARG A 164 -10.82 9.69 2.53
N HIS A 165 -10.98 8.59 1.80
CA HIS A 165 -11.80 8.49 0.59
C HIS A 165 -12.73 7.28 0.64
N PRO A 166 -13.51 7.12 1.74
CA PRO A 166 -14.36 5.94 1.89
C PRO A 166 -15.41 5.82 0.78
N GLU A 167 -15.83 6.93 0.20
CA GLU A 167 -16.77 7.00 -0.92
C GLU A 167 -16.22 6.39 -2.22
N ARG A 168 -14.90 6.21 -2.32
CA ARG A 168 -14.21 5.65 -3.48
C ARG A 168 -13.93 4.17 -3.35
N VAL A 169 -13.95 3.61 -2.13
CA VAL A 169 -13.45 2.27 -1.84
C VAL A 169 -14.61 1.30 -1.58
N ALA A 170 -14.69 0.22 -2.35
CA ALA A 170 -15.63 -0.87 -2.11
C ALA A 170 -15.10 -1.87 -1.09
N ALA A 171 -13.82 -2.27 -1.24
CA ALA A 171 -13.16 -3.16 -0.30
C ALA A 171 -11.69 -2.79 -0.09
N LEU A 172 -11.21 -3.03 1.13
CA LEU A 172 -9.84 -2.83 1.57
C LEU A 172 -9.27 -4.14 2.10
N ALA A 173 -8.05 -4.49 1.71
CA ALA A 173 -7.22 -5.47 2.40
C ALA A 173 -5.95 -4.79 2.90
N THR A 174 -5.74 -4.78 4.22
CA THR A 174 -4.55 -4.23 4.86
C THR A 174 -3.79 -5.35 5.54
N LEU A 175 -2.58 -5.65 5.02
CA LEU A 175 -1.81 -6.84 5.40
C LEU A 175 -0.50 -6.44 6.09
N SER A 176 -0.30 -6.91 7.31
CA SER A 176 0.90 -6.69 8.14
C SER A 176 1.33 -5.21 8.24
N ALA A 177 0.39 -4.29 8.40
CA ALA A 177 0.70 -2.87 8.56
C ALA A 177 1.46 -2.59 9.87
N GLY A 178 2.52 -1.80 9.78
CA GLY A 178 3.30 -1.38 10.95
C GLY A 178 2.60 -0.35 11.84
N THR A 179 1.66 0.43 11.28
CA THR A 179 0.87 1.44 11.99
C THR A 179 -0.55 1.48 11.46
N TYR A 180 -1.51 1.81 12.32
CA TYR A 180 -2.88 2.09 11.94
C TYR A 180 -3.32 3.44 12.50
N THR A 181 -4.01 4.24 11.69
CA THR A 181 -4.79 5.37 12.18
C THR A 181 -6.08 4.82 12.77
N MET A 182 -6.23 4.95 14.08
CA MET A 182 -7.42 4.44 14.77
C MET A 182 -8.61 5.34 14.47
N PRO A 183 -9.81 4.77 14.17
CA PRO A 183 -10.99 5.56 13.85
C PRO A 183 -11.62 6.13 15.16
N THR A 184 -10.85 6.92 15.91
CA THR A 184 -11.24 7.55 17.17
C THR A 184 -10.92 9.03 17.14
N SER A 185 -11.75 9.85 17.81
CA SER A 185 -11.52 11.30 17.97
C SER A 185 -10.67 11.66 19.19
N SER A 186 -10.28 10.68 20.01
CA SER A 186 -9.47 10.94 21.22
C SER A 186 -8.01 11.25 20.93
N GLU A 187 -7.52 10.84 19.77
CA GLU A 187 -6.13 11.01 19.36
C GLU A 187 -6.05 11.88 18.10
N PRO A 188 -5.00 12.70 17.95
CA PRO A 188 -4.76 13.45 16.73
C PRO A 188 -4.34 12.54 15.58
N TYR A 189 -4.47 13.02 14.36
CA TYR A 189 -3.93 12.35 13.19
C TYR A 189 -2.38 12.39 13.21
N PRO A 190 -1.65 11.31 12.89
CA PRO A 190 -2.11 10.07 12.28
C PRO A 190 -2.41 8.93 13.28
N LEU A 191 -2.40 9.17 14.58
CA LEU A 191 -2.73 8.14 15.57
C LEU A 191 -4.24 7.86 15.58
N GLY A 192 -5.04 8.91 15.49
CA GLY A 192 -6.49 8.88 15.43
C GLY A 192 -7.05 9.91 14.44
N MET A 193 -8.29 10.29 14.64
CA MET A 193 -9.06 11.17 13.75
C MET A 193 -9.47 12.49 14.43
N GLY A 194 -8.91 12.84 15.60
CA GLY A 194 -9.36 13.95 16.43
C GLY A 194 -9.23 15.33 15.78
N ASP A 195 -8.15 15.56 15.05
CA ASP A 195 -7.88 16.77 14.29
C ASP A 195 -7.90 16.52 12.77
N TYR A 196 -8.51 15.43 12.34
CA TYR A 196 -8.52 14.96 10.95
C TYR A 196 -8.96 16.02 9.93
N PRO A 197 -9.95 16.91 10.19
CA PRO A 197 -10.29 17.96 9.23
C PRO A 197 -9.11 18.85 8.83
N LEU A 198 -8.14 19.08 9.72
CA LEU A 198 -6.94 19.88 9.40
C LEU A 198 -6.07 19.22 8.33
N TRP A 199 -6.10 17.89 8.26
CA TRP A 199 -5.32 17.07 7.36
C TRP A 199 -6.10 16.65 6.09
N ASN A 200 -7.42 16.87 6.06
CA ASN A 200 -8.30 16.47 4.98
C ASN A 200 -9.08 17.66 4.38
N HIS A 201 -8.38 18.74 4.04
CA HIS A 201 -8.97 19.92 3.40
C HIS A 201 -10.26 20.42 4.10
N GLN A 202 -10.28 20.41 5.43
CA GLN A 202 -11.41 20.76 6.30
C GLN A 202 -12.64 19.83 6.15
N ARG A 203 -12.49 18.67 5.48
CA ARG A 203 -13.55 17.68 5.40
C ARG A 203 -13.61 16.87 6.69
N PRO A 204 -14.80 16.66 7.26
CA PRO A 204 -14.95 15.79 8.43
C PRO A 204 -14.68 14.32 8.05
N PHE A 205 -14.43 13.49 9.05
CA PHE A 205 -14.36 12.05 8.88
C PHE A 205 -15.74 11.51 8.47
N ASP A 206 -15.80 10.85 7.31
CA ASP A 206 -17.04 10.31 6.75
C ASP A 206 -17.27 8.86 7.19
N LEU A 207 -17.71 8.69 8.43
CA LEU A 207 -18.08 7.38 8.97
C LEU A 207 -19.28 6.74 8.24
N PRO A 208 -20.34 7.48 7.82
CA PRO A 208 -21.39 6.90 6.99
C PRO A 208 -20.87 6.18 5.76
N SER A 209 -20.03 6.81 4.95
CA SER A 209 -19.44 6.16 3.77
C SER A 209 -18.50 5.02 4.16
N LEU A 210 -17.72 5.15 5.25
CA LEU A 210 -16.83 4.08 5.70
C LEU A 210 -17.60 2.80 6.09
N ARG A 211 -18.83 2.89 6.56
CA ARG A 211 -19.66 1.73 6.86
C ARG A 211 -20.06 0.91 5.64
N HIS A 212 -19.85 1.42 4.44
CA HIS A 212 -20.02 0.69 3.19
C HIS A 212 -18.73 0.05 2.69
N VAL A 213 -17.58 0.39 3.26
CA VAL A 213 -16.29 -0.20 2.92
C VAL A 213 -16.11 -1.53 3.67
N ARG A 214 -15.85 -2.60 2.94
CA ARG A 214 -15.52 -3.90 3.53
C ARG A 214 -14.02 -3.95 3.83
N VAL A 215 -13.63 -4.18 5.07
CA VAL A 215 -12.21 -4.12 5.50
C VAL A 215 -11.72 -5.50 5.93
N PHE A 216 -10.67 -5.99 5.28
CA PHE A 216 -9.92 -7.17 5.65
C PHE A 216 -8.58 -6.78 6.27
N VAL A 217 -8.29 -7.33 7.44
CA VAL A 217 -7.03 -7.11 8.16
C VAL A 217 -6.34 -8.46 8.33
N GLY A 218 -5.16 -8.64 7.72
CA GLY A 218 -4.40 -9.89 7.81
C GLY A 218 -3.01 -9.65 8.40
N VAL A 219 -2.58 -10.50 9.37
CA VAL A 219 -1.26 -10.39 9.99
C VAL A 219 -0.71 -11.78 10.30
N GLY A 220 0.59 -12.02 10.05
CA GLY A 220 1.25 -13.21 10.53
C GLY A 220 1.39 -13.20 12.07
N ASP A 221 1.12 -14.31 12.76
CA ASP A 221 1.20 -14.34 14.22
C ASP A 221 2.63 -14.29 14.76
N ALA A 222 3.62 -14.68 13.93
CA ALA A 222 5.03 -14.51 14.21
C ALA A 222 5.58 -13.12 13.80
N ASP A 223 4.76 -12.22 13.20
CA ASP A 223 5.10 -10.82 12.91
C ASP A 223 4.86 -9.94 14.16
N ALA A 224 5.50 -10.34 15.27
CA ALA A 224 5.24 -9.84 16.60
C ALA A 224 6.47 -9.18 17.26
N ASN A 225 7.48 -8.77 16.46
CA ASN A 225 8.66 -8.08 17.00
C ASN A 225 8.35 -6.58 17.22
N PRO A 226 8.36 -6.07 18.47
CA PRO A 226 8.06 -4.67 18.75
C PRO A 226 9.15 -3.70 18.27
N ALA A 227 10.35 -4.19 17.93
CA ALA A 227 11.41 -3.35 17.37
C ALA A 227 11.15 -2.95 15.90
N ASP A 228 10.25 -3.65 15.21
CA ASP A 228 9.98 -3.45 13.79
C ASP A 228 8.84 -2.45 13.51
N VAL A 229 8.32 -1.81 14.56
CA VAL A 229 7.19 -0.89 14.45
C VAL A 229 7.43 0.40 15.25
N ALA A 230 6.85 1.51 14.77
CA ALA A 230 7.01 2.82 15.38
C ALA A 230 6.37 2.90 16.77
N ARG A 231 7.16 3.21 17.81
CA ARG A 231 6.71 3.23 19.21
C ARG A 231 5.65 4.28 19.52
N ALA A 232 5.55 5.33 18.70
CA ALA A 232 4.53 6.36 18.88
C ALA A 232 3.09 5.81 18.87
N TRP A 233 2.88 4.62 18.25
CA TRP A 233 1.57 3.94 18.20
C TRP A 233 1.32 2.97 19.36
N ASP A 234 2.29 2.72 20.24
CA ASP A 234 2.18 1.67 21.27
C ASP A 234 0.99 1.90 22.21
N ALA A 235 0.76 3.13 22.64
CA ALA A 235 -0.32 3.46 23.56
C ALA A 235 -1.70 3.25 22.93
N VAL A 236 -1.86 3.53 21.65
CA VAL A 236 -3.14 3.50 20.95
C VAL A 236 -3.37 2.15 20.27
N GLY A 237 -2.39 1.67 19.54
CA GLY A 237 -2.52 0.49 18.68
C GLY A 237 -1.97 -0.81 19.27
N GLY A 238 -1.06 -0.75 20.25
CA GLY A 238 -0.30 -1.90 20.72
C GLY A 238 1.14 -1.92 20.23
N THR A 239 1.93 -2.86 20.72
CA THR A 239 3.39 -2.92 20.57
C THR A 239 3.86 -3.73 19.37
N THR A 240 2.99 -4.52 18.75
CA THR A 240 3.29 -5.40 17.62
C THR A 240 2.31 -5.20 16.47
N ARG A 241 2.66 -5.65 15.26
CA ARG A 241 1.73 -5.61 14.12
C ARG A 241 0.48 -6.44 14.39
N LEU A 242 0.64 -7.59 15.05
CA LEU A 242 -0.47 -8.45 15.43
C LEU A 242 -1.47 -7.73 16.34
N GLU A 243 -0.99 -7.10 17.41
CA GLU A 243 -1.84 -6.31 18.31
C GLU A 243 -2.51 -5.14 17.59
N ARG A 244 -1.76 -4.42 16.76
CA ARG A 244 -2.27 -3.26 16.03
C ARG A 244 -3.35 -3.64 15.05
N GLY A 245 -3.14 -4.71 14.26
CA GLY A 245 -4.15 -5.21 13.34
C GLY A 245 -5.41 -5.68 14.06
N THR A 246 -5.25 -6.41 15.17
CA THR A 246 -6.38 -6.85 15.99
C THR A 246 -7.20 -5.68 16.53
N ARG A 247 -6.54 -4.69 17.14
CA ARG A 247 -7.23 -3.51 17.70
C ARG A 247 -7.89 -2.66 16.62
N PHE A 248 -7.25 -2.50 15.47
CA PHE A 248 -7.84 -1.76 14.35
C PHE A 248 -9.13 -2.43 13.85
N ALA A 249 -9.11 -3.75 13.61
CA ALA A 249 -10.30 -4.48 13.19
C ALA A 249 -11.42 -4.40 14.24
N GLN A 250 -11.10 -4.54 15.53
CA GLN A 250 -12.07 -4.38 16.61
C GLN A 250 -12.69 -2.98 16.65
N ALA A 251 -11.88 -1.94 16.47
CA ALA A 251 -12.38 -0.56 16.43
C ALA A 251 -13.32 -0.32 15.25
N LEU A 252 -13.02 -0.87 14.08
CA LEU A 252 -13.92 -0.82 12.92
C LEU A 252 -15.24 -1.54 13.18
N GLN A 253 -15.20 -2.73 13.78
CA GLN A 253 -16.42 -3.48 14.14
C GLN A 253 -17.30 -2.71 15.12
N GLN A 254 -16.71 -2.08 16.13
CA GLN A 254 -17.43 -1.23 17.09
C GLN A 254 -18.14 -0.04 16.44
N LEU A 255 -17.61 0.46 15.32
CA LEU A 255 -18.21 1.52 14.52
C LEU A 255 -19.24 1.02 13.49
N GLY A 256 -19.47 -0.28 13.41
CA GLY A 256 -20.36 -0.90 12.43
C GLY A 256 -19.78 -0.96 11.01
N VAL A 257 -18.45 -0.91 10.87
CA VAL A 257 -17.77 -1.11 9.60
C VAL A 257 -17.60 -2.62 9.36
N PRO A 258 -18.05 -3.17 8.22
CA PRO A 258 -17.87 -4.58 7.89
C PRO A 258 -16.38 -4.93 7.86
N SER A 259 -15.91 -5.67 8.85
CA SER A 259 -14.47 -6.00 8.96
C SER A 259 -14.23 -7.41 9.44
N ARG A 260 -13.15 -8.02 8.93
CA ARG A 260 -12.63 -9.33 9.32
C ARG A 260 -11.15 -9.19 9.66
N PHE A 261 -10.75 -9.84 10.74
CA PHE A 261 -9.34 -10.04 11.11
C PHE A 261 -8.96 -11.50 10.90
N GLU A 262 -7.77 -11.73 10.33
CA GLU A 262 -7.18 -13.08 10.18
C GLU A 262 -5.73 -13.05 10.63
N SER A 263 -5.32 -14.04 11.44
CA SER A 263 -3.93 -14.26 11.77
C SER A 263 -3.40 -15.53 11.12
N TYR A 264 -2.17 -15.47 10.59
CA TYR A 264 -1.58 -16.58 9.85
C TYR A 264 -0.53 -17.28 10.71
N PRO A 265 -0.79 -18.55 11.13
CA PRO A 265 0.07 -19.26 12.05
C PRO A 265 1.49 -19.48 11.52
N GLY A 266 2.50 -19.14 12.34
CA GLY A 266 3.92 -19.27 12.00
C GLY A 266 4.46 -18.31 10.96
N VAL A 267 3.63 -17.38 10.46
CA VAL A 267 4.02 -16.41 9.43
C VAL A 267 4.61 -15.17 10.09
N GLY A 268 5.86 -14.83 9.73
CA GLY A 268 6.52 -13.58 10.10
C GLY A 268 6.11 -12.43 9.17
N HIS A 269 7.00 -11.42 9.05
CA HIS A 269 6.75 -10.25 8.19
C HIS A 269 6.98 -10.59 6.70
N THR A 270 6.08 -11.39 6.12
CA THR A 270 6.14 -11.80 4.72
C THR A 270 4.75 -11.96 4.14
N PHE A 271 4.60 -11.66 2.84
CA PHE A 271 3.37 -11.91 2.11
C PHE A 271 3.32 -13.40 1.71
N VAL A 272 2.21 -14.08 2.01
CA VAL A 272 2.05 -15.51 1.76
C VAL A 272 0.82 -15.81 0.89
N PRO A 273 0.79 -16.97 0.18
CA PRO A 273 -0.33 -17.35 -0.67
C PRO A 273 -1.70 -17.36 0.04
N ALA A 274 -1.74 -17.66 1.35
CA ALA A 274 -2.95 -17.62 2.13
C ALA A 274 -3.51 -16.18 2.25
N MET A 275 -2.65 -15.17 2.50
CA MET A 275 -3.05 -13.76 2.51
C MET A 275 -3.66 -13.34 1.18
N ARG A 276 -3.06 -13.79 0.05
CA ARG A 276 -3.63 -13.56 -1.29
C ARG A 276 -4.99 -14.18 -1.44
N ALA A 277 -5.13 -15.47 -1.10
CA ALA A 277 -6.38 -16.20 -1.25
C ALA A 277 -7.52 -15.55 -0.46
N ASP A 278 -7.27 -15.18 0.80
CA ASP A 278 -8.26 -14.51 1.65
C ASP A 278 -8.60 -13.10 1.14
N THR A 279 -7.62 -12.35 0.63
CA THR A 279 -7.86 -11.03 -0.01
C THR A 279 -8.77 -11.18 -1.23
N VAL A 280 -8.48 -12.15 -2.11
CA VAL A 280 -9.32 -12.42 -3.29
C VAL A 280 -10.73 -12.79 -2.87
N ALA A 281 -10.88 -13.72 -1.93
CA ALA A 281 -12.19 -14.12 -1.40
C ALA A 281 -12.97 -12.94 -0.79
N TRP A 282 -12.27 -12.03 -0.09
CA TRP A 282 -12.85 -10.84 0.51
C TRP A 282 -13.35 -9.85 -0.54
N PHE A 283 -12.58 -9.62 -1.61
CA PHE A 283 -12.97 -8.70 -2.69
C PHE A 283 -14.17 -9.23 -3.49
N LEU A 284 -14.31 -10.53 -3.60
CA LEU A 284 -15.42 -11.20 -4.30
C LEU A 284 -16.69 -11.36 -3.43
N ALA A 285 -16.57 -11.25 -2.11
CA ALA A 285 -17.73 -11.35 -1.24
C ALA A 285 -18.73 -10.21 -1.57
N THR A 286 -19.99 -10.55 -1.68
CA THR A 286 -21.07 -9.55 -1.76
C THR A 286 -21.37 -8.99 -0.36
N PRO A 287 -21.77 -7.73 -0.24
CA PRO A 287 -22.18 -7.11 1.02
C PRO A 287 -23.30 -7.85 1.73
#